data_9970457e7e6a94f10ea2d9a79c40f8f1
#
_entry.id   9970457e7e6a94f10ea2d9a79c40f8f1
#
_cell.length_a   1.000
_cell.length_b   1.000
_cell.length_c   1.000
_cell.angle_alpha   90.00
_cell.angle_beta   90.00
_cell.angle_gamma   90.00
#
_symmetry.space_group_name_H-M   'P 1'
#
loop_
_entity.id
_entity.type
_entity.pdbx_description
1 polymer ?
#
loop_
_entity_poly.entity_id
_entity_poly.type
_entity_poly.pdbx_seq_one_letter_code
_entity_poly.pdbx_strand_id
1 'polypeptide(L)'
;MRTPQAAGPLDAHAGLGWSLREIVGVLMASHTGGTIGQQALLACVPARSFALVVLTNSGHGSLVHQAVLNWTLAARLGIQIPDPVREARSADELSEVAGVYESPGNHIEISVDDGELVMHSQTKVSLAREYERKPPPMPPARAAFCGVDRVLVLDGPTRNAQGEFLRDASGKIEWLRIGGRIHRRA
;
A
#
# COMPACT_ATOMS: atom_id res chain seq x y z
N MET A 1 -10.75 0.22 21.04
CA MET A 1 -10.61 0.18 19.57
C MET A 1 -9.26 0.73 19.09
N ARG A 2 -8.67 1.71 19.79
CA ARG A 2 -7.37 2.31 19.45
C ARG A 2 -6.16 1.68 20.17
N THR A 3 -6.34 0.50 20.71
CA THR A 3 -5.25 -0.29 21.29
C THR A 3 -4.79 -1.31 20.25
N PRO A 4 -3.47 -1.45 20.01
CA PRO A 4 -2.95 -2.47 19.11
C PRO A 4 -3.42 -3.87 19.49
N GLN A 5 -3.92 -4.63 18.51
CA GLN A 5 -4.37 -6.00 18.66
C GLN A 5 -3.44 -6.97 17.92
N ALA A 6 -2.87 -6.51 16.82
CA ALA A 6 -1.94 -7.29 15.99
C ALA A 6 -0.99 -6.36 15.23
N ALA A 7 0.13 -6.90 14.75
CA ALA A 7 0.97 -6.21 13.79
C ALA A 7 0.21 -6.00 12.48
N GLY A 8 0.33 -4.80 11.93
CA GLY A 8 -0.24 -4.41 10.64
C GLY A 8 0.85 -4.26 9.57
N PRO A 9 0.49 -3.73 8.39
CA PRO A 9 1.45 -3.44 7.33
C PRO A 9 2.30 -2.21 7.65
N LEU A 10 3.55 -2.20 7.17
CA LEU A 10 4.41 -1.01 7.11
C LEU A 10 4.53 -0.29 8.48
N ASP A 11 4.87 -1.04 9.53
CA ASP A 11 4.98 -0.58 10.93
C ASP A 11 3.66 -0.05 11.55
N ALA A 12 2.54 -0.23 10.89
CA ALA A 12 1.26 0.01 11.53
C ALA A 12 0.87 -1.16 12.44
N HIS A 13 -0.09 -0.91 13.30
CA HIS A 13 -0.77 -1.93 14.08
C HIS A 13 -2.25 -1.99 13.69
N ALA A 14 -2.83 -3.16 13.78
CA ALA A 14 -4.28 -3.31 13.67
C ALA A 14 -4.94 -3.09 15.03
N GLY A 15 -5.87 -2.15 15.10
CA GLY A 15 -6.84 -2.03 16.18
C GLY A 15 -8.17 -2.69 15.78
N LEU A 16 -9.21 -2.51 16.60
CA LEU A 16 -10.55 -2.96 16.23
C LEU A 16 -11.17 -2.00 15.23
N GLY A 17 -11.08 -2.32 13.93
CA GLY A 17 -11.55 -1.49 12.82
C GLY A 17 -10.67 -0.27 12.52
N TRP A 18 -9.42 -0.23 13.01
CA TRP A 18 -8.49 0.87 12.78
C TRP A 18 -7.11 0.39 12.37
N SER A 19 -6.50 1.08 11.41
CA SER A 19 -5.07 1.07 11.23
C SER A 19 -4.44 2.09 12.17
N LEU A 20 -3.50 1.67 12.98
CA LEU A 20 -2.84 2.48 14.02
C LEU A 20 -1.39 2.67 13.63
N ARG A 21 -0.96 3.91 13.44
CA ARG A 21 0.41 4.24 13.08
C ARG A 21 0.95 5.33 14.00
N GLU A 22 2.14 5.14 14.52
CA GLU A 22 2.86 6.21 15.19
C GLU A 22 3.55 7.08 14.15
N ILE A 23 3.31 8.38 14.21
CA ILE A 23 3.90 9.37 13.31
C ILE A 23 4.51 10.46 14.17
N VAL A 24 5.84 10.59 14.15
CA VAL A 24 6.58 11.61 14.91
C VAL A 24 6.12 11.68 16.37
N GLY A 25 6.04 10.52 17.04
CA GLY A 25 5.67 10.41 18.45
C GLY A 25 4.19 10.61 18.78
N VAL A 26 3.31 10.67 17.76
CA VAL A 26 1.85 10.74 17.99
C VAL A 26 1.13 9.59 17.28
N LEU A 27 0.14 9.02 17.95
CA LEU A 27 -0.69 7.96 17.38
C LEU A 27 -1.71 8.56 16.40
N MET A 28 -1.64 8.13 15.15
CA MET A 28 -2.69 8.32 14.16
C MET A 28 -3.51 7.03 14.03
N ALA A 29 -4.82 7.13 14.15
CA ALA A 29 -5.76 6.07 13.83
C ALA A 29 -6.43 6.41 12.49
N SER A 30 -6.45 5.48 11.54
CA SER A 30 -7.05 5.70 10.23
C SER A 30 -7.83 4.48 9.76
N HIS A 31 -8.75 4.72 8.86
CA HIS A 31 -9.46 3.69 8.12
C HIS A 31 -9.74 4.19 6.70
N THR A 32 -9.60 3.31 5.74
CA THR A 32 -9.96 3.58 4.35
C THR A 32 -11.15 2.71 3.95
N GLY A 33 -11.92 3.18 3.01
CA GLY A 33 -13.01 2.41 2.41
C GLY A 33 -13.14 2.73 0.94
N GLY A 34 -13.73 1.82 0.19
CA GLY A 34 -13.96 2.04 -1.22
C GLY A 34 -15.05 1.14 -1.77
N THR A 35 -15.80 1.69 -2.70
CA THR A 35 -16.65 0.99 -3.64
C THR A 35 -16.19 1.33 -5.05
N ILE A 36 -16.82 0.77 -6.07
CA ILE A 36 -16.44 1.10 -7.44
C ILE A 36 -16.66 2.57 -7.72
N GLY A 37 -15.56 3.24 -8.11
CA GLY A 37 -15.55 4.66 -8.44
C GLY A 37 -15.66 5.61 -7.24
N GLN A 38 -15.64 5.11 -6.00
CA GLN A 38 -15.72 5.94 -4.81
C GLN A 38 -14.73 5.46 -3.76
N GLN A 39 -14.02 6.39 -3.14
CA GLN A 39 -13.07 6.08 -2.08
C GLN A 39 -13.20 7.07 -0.92
N ALA A 40 -12.91 6.59 0.29
CA ALA A 40 -12.97 7.35 1.52
C ALA A 40 -11.70 7.13 2.37
N LEU A 41 -11.27 8.18 3.04
CA LEU A 41 -10.27 8.13 4.10
C LEU A 41 -10.85 8.81 5.34
N LEU A 42 -10.70 8.17 6.49
CA LEU A 42 -10.85 8.78 7.81
C LEU A 42 -9.50 8.66 8.53
N ALA A 43 -8.98 9.78 9.03
CA ALA A 43 -7.77 9.81 9.85
C ALA A 43 -8.01 10.67 11.10
N CYS A 44 -7.53 10.19 12.24
CA CYS A 44 -7.66 10.89 13.52
C CYS A 44 -6.30 10.92 14.24
N VAL A 45 -5.96 12.06 14.83
CA VAL A 45 -4.84 12.22 15.76
C VAL A 45 -5.42 12.66 17.11
N PRO A 46 -5.84 11.71 17.97
CA PRO A 46 -6.62 12.02 19.18
C PRO A 46 -5.89 12.92 20.17
N ALA A 47 -4.57 12.75 20.31
CA ALA A 47 -3.73 13.59 21.18
C ALA A 47 -3.68 15.07 20.74
N ARG A 48 -4.13 15.38 19.54
CA ARG A 48 -4.21 16.73 18.98
C ARG A 48 -5.65 17.17 18.70
N SER A 49 -6.65 16.42 19.18
CA SER A 49 -8.08 16.68 18.92
C SER A 49 -8.38 16.91 17.44
N PHE A 50 -7.70 16.16 16.57
CA PHE A 50 -7.76 16.34 15.12
C PHE A 50 -8.40 15.13 14.44
N ALA A 51 -9.27 15.40 13.47
CA ALA A 51 -9.81 14.41 12.55
C ALA A 51 -9.92 15.00 11.13
N LEU A 52 -9.68 14.14 10.15
CA LEU A 52 -9.79 14.44 8.73
C LEU A 52 -10.62 13.37 8.04
N VAL A 53 -11.58 13.79 7.22
CA VAL A 53 -12.31 12.92 6.30
C VAL A 53 -12.09 13.42 4.88
N VAL A 54 -11.74 12.52 3.98
CA VAL A 54 -11.62 12.80 2.55
C VAL A 54 -12.47 11.81 1.78
N LEU A 55 -13.39 12.31 0.99
CA LEU A 55 -14.29 11.53 0.14
C LEU A 55 -14.01 11.88 -1.31
N THR A 56 -13.89 10.87 -2.17
CA THR A 56 -13.67 11.05 -3.60
C THR A 56 -14.60 10.15 -4.41
N ASN A 57 -15.05 10.66 -5.55
CA ASN A 57 -15.85 9.91 -6.54
C ASN A 57 -14.97 9.39 -7.69
N SER A 58 -13.77 8.91 -7.37
CA SER A 58 -12.78 8.40 -8.33
C SER A 58 -12.15 7.11 -7.84
N GLY A 59 -11.92 6.16 -8.74
CA GLY A 59 -11.14 4.95 -8.45
C GLY A 59 -9.66 5.26 -8.10
N HIS A 60 -9.15 6.43 -8.45
CA HIS A 60 -7.81 6.92 -8.11
C HIS A 60 -7.78 7.83 -6.88
N GLY A 61 -8.86 7.85 -6.10
CA GLY A 61 -9.01 8.72 -4.93
C GLY A 61 -7.92 8.58 -3.87
N SER A 62 -7.28 7.41 -3.77
CA SER A 62 -6.21 7.16 -2.81
C SER A 62 -5.01 8.11 -2.96
N LEU A 63 -4.68 8.54 -4.19
CA LEU A 63 -3.61 9.51 -4.43
C LEU A 63 -3.97 10.89 -3.84
N VAL A 64 -5.22 11.31 -4.03
CA VAL A 64 -5.73 12.56 -3.45
C VAL A 64 -5.79 12.46 -1.93
N HIS A 65 -6.26 11.33 -1.39
CA HIS A 65 -6.33 11.09 0.05
C HIS A 65 -4.97 11.26 0.73
N GLN A 66 -3.92 10.65 0.16
CA GLN A 66 -2.58 10.73 0.72
C GLN A 66 -2.03 12.16 0.65
N ALA A 67 -2.20 12.84 -0.49
CA ALA A 67 -1.75 14.22 -0.66
C ALA A 67 -2.45 15.17 0.33
N VAL A 68 -3.78 15.07 0.47
CA VAL A 68 -4.56 15.88 1.39
C VAL A 68 -4.19 15.57 2.85
N LEU A 69 -4.01 14.29 3.20
CA LEU A 69 -3.60 13.88 4.55
C LEU A 69 -2.23 14.50 4.89
N ASN A 70 -1.22 14.30 4.05
CA ASN A 70 0.13 14.81 4.29
C ASN A 70 0.15 16.33 4.42
N TRP A 71 -0.53 17.03 3.49
CA TRP A 71 -0.64 18.49 3.54
C TRP A 71 -1.33 18.96 4.82
N THR A 72 -2.44 18.33 5.20
CA THR A 72 -3.22 18.75 6.37
C THR A 72 -2.46 18.49 7.66
N LEU A 73 -1.79 17.35 7.79
CA LEU A 73 -0.95 17.03 8.95
C LEU A 73 0.18 18.05 9.10
N ALA A 74 0.85 18.40 8.00
CA ALA A 74 1.92 19.42 8.01
C ALA A 74 1.37 20.80 8.36
N ALA A 75 0.30 21.26 7.68
CA ALA A 75 -0.23 22.60 7.81
C ALA A 75 -0.94 22.86 9.15
N ARG A 76 -1.57 21.84 9.74
CA ARG A 76 -2.39 21.99 10.95
C ARG A 76 -1.74 21.48 12.23
N LEU A 77 -0.87 20.49 12.12
CA LEU A 77 -0.25 19.84 13.27
C LEU A 77 1.27 19.95 13.28
N GLY A 78 1.89 20.49 12.22
CA GLY A 78 3.35 20.53 12.07
C GLY A 78 3.99 19.13 11.89
N ILE A 79 3.18 18.13 11.57
CA ILE A 79 3.63 16.75 11.40
C ILE A 79 3.96 16.51 9.93
N GLN A 80 5.24 16.29 9.63
CA GLN A 80 5.70 15.92 8.30
C GLN A 80 5.95 14.41 8.25
N ILE A 81 5.27 13.71 7.34
CA ILE A 81 5.56 12.31 7.06
C ILE A 81 6.70 12.30 6.04
N PRO A 82 7.87 11.72 6.38
CA PRO A 82 8.98 11.66 5.42
C PRO A 82 8.59 10.78 4.23
N ASP A 83 9.02 11.20 3.04
CA ASP A 83 8.89 10.37 1.86
C ASP A 83 9.80 9.14 1.99
N PRO A 84 9.36 7.98 1.52
CA PRO A 84 10.19 6.78 1.53
C PRO A 84 11.43 6.99 0.64
N VAL A 85 12.59 6.69 1.20
CA VAL A 85 13.87 6.78 0.48
C VAL A 85 14.06 5.53 -0.36
N ARG A 86 14.39 5.70 -1.64
CA ARG A 86 14.73 4.58 -2.52
C ARG A 86 16.10 4.03 -2.17
N GLU A 87 16.19 2.71 -2.15
CA GLU A 87 17.42 1.99 -1.89
C GLU A 87 17.84 1.20 -3.12
N ALA A 88 19.10 1.33 -3.50
CA ALA A 88 19.69 0.47 -4.52
C ALA A 88 19.84 -0.94 -3.99
N ARG A 89 19.59 -1.94 -4.82
CA ARG A 89 19.74 -3.36 -4.52
C ARG A 89 20.59 -4.04 -5.58
N SER A 90 21.27 -5.10 -5.17
CA SER A 90 21.99 -5.98 -6.11
C SER A 90 21.03 -6.74 -7.03
N ALA A 91 21.53 -7.23 -8.14
CA ALA A 91 20.75 -8.04 -9.07
C ALA A 91 20.17 -9.30 -8.41
N ASP A 92 20.91 -9.89 -7.45
CA ASP A 92 20.46 -11.06 -6.70
C ASP A 92 19.27 -10.72 -5.78
N GLU A 93 19.34 -9.59 -5.06
CA GLU A 93 18.24 -9.13 -4.21
C GLU A 93 16.98 -8.77 -5.03
N LEU A 94 17.15 -8.16 -6.22
CA LEU A 94 16.03 -7.90 -7.12
C LEU A 94 15.43 -9.21 -7.64
N SER A 95 16.27 -10.18 -8.01
CA SER A 95 15.83 -11.48 -8.50
C SER A 95 15.14 -12.31 -7.43
N GLU A 96 15.50 -12.14 -6.15
CA GLU A 96 14.88 -12.85 -5.04
C GLU A 96 13.38 -12.53 -4.92
N VAL A 97 12.99 -11.27 -5.18
CA VAL A 97 11.59 -10.83 -5.10
C VAL A 97 10.82 -10.99 -6.40
N ALA A 98 11.50 -11.25 -7.51
CA ALA A 98 10.85 -11.50 -8.79
C ALA A 98 10.02 -12.78 -8.73
N GLY A 99 8.86 -12.76 -9.38
CA GLY A 99 7.94 -13.90 -9.42
C GLY A 99 6.49 -13.48 -9.49
N VAL A 100 5.62 -14.47 -9.35
CA VAL A 100 4.16 -14.30 -9.41
C VAL A 100 3.59 -14.36 -8.00
N TYR A 101 2.70 -13.43 -7.70
CA TYR A 101 2.02 -13.31 -6.40
C TYR A 101 0.51 -13.28 -6.62
N GLU A 102 -0.19 -14.18 -5.95
CA GLU A 102 -1.60 -14.48 -6.20
C GLU A 102 -2.48 -14.21 -4.98
N SER A 103 -3.63 -13.61 -5.20
CA SER A 103 -4.74 -13.55 -4.26
C SER A 103 -6.04 -13.95 -4.96
N PRO A 104 -7.15 -14.15 -4.23
CA PRO A 104 -8.44 -14.43 -4.88
C PRO A 104 -8.86 -13.37 -5.91
N GLY A 105 -8.47 -12.11 -5.68
CA GLY A 105 -8.90 -10.99 -6.52
C GLY A 105 -7.86 -10.45 -7.49
N ASN A 106 -6.59 -10.73 -7.27
CA ASN A 106 -5.50 -10.12 -8.05
C ASN A 106 -4.40 -11.13 -8.37
N HIS A 107 -3.77 -10.88 -9.50
CA HIS A 107 -2.53 -11.48 -9.96
C HIS A 107 -1.50 -10.35 -10.09
N ILE A 108 -0.33 -10.51 -9.46
CA ILE A 108 0.77 -9.54 -9.54
C ILE A 108 2.01 -10.30 -9.99
N GLU A 109 2.58 -9.88 -11.09
CA GLU A 109 3.86 -10.34 -11.58
C GLU A 109 4.92 -9.27 -11.30
N ILE A 110 6.03 -9.67 -10.69
CA ILE A 110 7.21 -8.83 -10.47
C ILE A 110 8.34 -9.39 -11.30
N SER A 111 8.88 -8.58 -12.18
CA SER A 111 10.06 -8.89 -12.99
C SER A 111 11.17 -7.88 -12.75
N VAL A 112 12.37 -8.20 -13.21
CA VAL A 112 13.52 -7.29 -13.25
C VAL A 112 13.76 -6.91 -14.69
N ASP A 113 13.77 -5.62 -14.98
CA ASP A 113 14.06 -5.07 -16.29
C ASP A 113 15.01 -3.87 -16.14
N ASP A 114 16.13 -3.90 -16.86
CA ASP A 114 17.20 -2.88 -16.80
C ASP A 114 17.64 -2.51 -15.37
N GLY A 115 17.71 -3.52 -14.47
CA GLY A 115 18.11 -3.33 -13.07
C GLY A 115 17.07 -2.69 -12.18
N GLU A 116 15.82 -2.56 -12.63
CA GLU A 116 14.69 -2.06 -11.85
C GLU A 116 13.60 -3.14 -11.70
N LEU A 117 12.80 -3.06 -10.64
CA LEU A 117 11.61 -3.89 -10.51
C LEU A 117 10.47 -3.33 -11.36
N VAL A 118 9.81 -4.21 -12.09
CA VAL A 118 8.59 -3.92 -12.85
C VAL A 118 7.45 -4.76 -12.31
N MET A 119 6.37 -4.12 -11.89
CA MET A 119 5.17 -4.76 -11.37
C MET A 119 4.04 -4.70 -12.37
N HIS A 120 3.50 -5.84 -12.73
CA HIS A 120 2.31 -5.95 -13.56
C HIS A 120 1.16 -6.53 -12.75
N SER A 121 0.13 -5.74 -12.50
CA SER A 121 -1.04 -6.12 -11.70
C SER A 121 -2.27 -6.33 -12.57
N GLN A 122 -2.96 -7.45 -12.36
CA GLN A 122 -4.20 -7.78 -13.05
C GLN A 122 -5.28 -8.17 -12.05
N THR A 123 -6.46 -7.57 -12.19
CA THR A 123 -7.63 -7.98 -11.41
C THR A 123 -8.23 -9.26 -12.01
N LYS A 124 -8.44 -10.28 -11.19
CA LYS A 124 -9.06 -11.54 -11.62
C LYS A 124 -10.54 -11.34 -11.91
N VAL A 125 -11.02 -11.93 -13.00
CA VAL A 125 -12.40 -11.77 -13.53
C VAL A 125 -13.47 -12.23 -12.55
N SER A 126 -13.15 -13.06 -11.55
CA SER A 126 -14.15 -13.57 -10.59
C SER A 126 -14.80 -12.46 -9.75
N LEU A 127 -14.11 -11.34 -9.53
CA LEU A 127 -14.69 -10.16 -8.88
C LEU A 127 -15.42 -9.25 -9.87
N ALA A 128 -15.18 -9.41 -11.18
CA ALA A 128 -15.82 -8.62 -12.22
C ALA A 128 -17.21 -9.18 -12.64
N ARG A 129 -17.62 -10.35 -12.14
CA ARG A 129 -18.96 -10.91 -12.45
C ARG A 129 -20.12 -10.05 -11.96
N GLU A 130 -19.88 -9.20 -10.99
CA GLU A 130 -20.88 -8.28 -10.44
C GLU A 130 -20.97 -6.98 -11.26
N TYR A 131 -20.03 -6.77 -12.21
CA TYR A 131 -19.93 -5.55 -13.00
C TYR A 131 -19.69 -5.91 -14.47
N GLU A 132 -20.60 -5.53 -15.30
CA GLU A 132 -20.64 -5.85 -16.75
C GLU A 132 -19.42 -5.34 -17.55
N ARG A 133 -18.48 -4.62 -16.93
CA ARG A 133 -17.26 -4.12 -17.58
C ARG A 133 -16.03 -4.61 -16.86
N LYS A 134 -15.24 -5.41 -17.57
CA LYS A 134 -13.86 -5.71 -17.18
C LYS A 134 -13.08 -4.41 -17.01
N PRO A 135 -12.45 -4.15 -15.85
CA PRO A 135 -11.58 -2.99 -15.75
C PRO A 135 -10.46 -3.10 -16.79
N PRO A 136 -10.03 -1.99 -17.40
CA PRO A 136 -8.91 -2.02 -18.31
C PRO A 136 -7.67 -2.56 -17.58
N PRO A 137 -6.78 -3.30 -18.27
CA PRO A 137 -5.53 -3.74 -17.67
C PRO A 137 -4.73 -2.52 -17.23
N MET A 138 -4.15 -2.60 -16.02
CA MET A 138 -3.25 -1.55 -15.55
C MET A 138 -1.91 -1.66 -16.30
N PRO A 139 -1.33 -0.53 -16.72
CA PRO A 139 0.01 -0.55 -17.29
C PRO A 139 1.01 -1.07 -16.24
N PRO A 140 2.09 -1.73 -16.67
CA PRO A 140 3.20 -2.06 -15.80
C PRO A 140 3.71 -0.80 -15.07
N ALA A 141 4.10 -0.94 -13.82
CA ALA A 141 4.63 0.15 -13.01
C ALA A 141 6.04 -0.21 -12.51
N ARG A 142 6.95 0.75 -12.55
CA ARG A 142 8.27 0.59 -11.95
C ARG A 142 8.15 0.62 -10.44
N ALA A 143 9.02 -0.14 -9.78
CA ALA A 143 9.09 -0.17 -8.33
C ALA A 143 10.54 -0.19 -7.86
N ALA A 144 10.78 0.24 -6.63
CA ALA A 144 12.10 0.19 -6.00
C ALA A 144 11.97 -0.21 -4.54
N PHE A 145 13.02 -0.75 -3.98
CA PHE A 145 13.11 -0.95 -2.55
C PHE A 145 13.12 0.38 -1.79
N CYS A 146 12.49 0.41 -0.63
CA CYS A 146 12.49 1.53 0.31
C CYS A 146 12.63 1.03 1.77
N GLY A 147 13.31 -0.05 1.97
CA GLY A 147 13.58 -0.76 3.22
C GLY A 147 13.94 -2.20 2.95
N VAL A 148 14.25 -2.97 3.98
CA VAL A 148 14.79 -4.35 3.84
C VAL A 148 13.90 -5.23 2.96
N ASP A 149 12.63 -5.32 3.28
CA ASP A 149 11.64 -6.09 2.51
C ASP A 149 10.47 -5.21 2.02
N ARG A 150 10.72 -3.90 1.85
CA ARG A 150 9.70 -2.93 1.47
C ARG A 150 9.90 -2.45 0.04
N VAL A 151 8.80 -2.33 -0.67
CA VAL A 151 8.77 -1.86 -2.05
C VAL A 151 7.86 -0.65 -2.20
N LEU A 152 8.30 0.32 -2.99
CA LEU A 152 7.58 1.53 -3.36
C LEU A 152 7.30 1.51 -4.86
N VAL A 153 6.04 1.69 -5.25
CA VAL A 153 5.65 1.86 -6.64
C VAL A 153 5.96 3.29 -7.09
N LEU A 154 6.70 3.44 -8.18
CA LEU A 154 7.28 4.71 -8.60
C LEU A 154 6.41 5.50 -9.58
N ASP A 155 5.59 4.80 -10.35
CA ASP A 155 4.78 5.41 -11.41
C ASP A 155 3.42 4.70 -11.58
N GLY A 156 2.69 5.09 -12.61
CA GLY A 156 1.38 4.52 -12.91
C GLY A 156 0.27 4.92 -11.93
N PRO A 157 -0.90 4.27 -12.05
CA PRO A 157 -2.09 4.59 -11.24
C PRO A 157 -1.93 4.30 -9.74
N THR A 158 -0.99 3.43 -9.37
CA THR A 158 -0.68 3.05 -7.99
C THR A 158 0.60 3.68 -7.46
N ARG A 159 1.08 4.75 -8.11
CA ARG A 159 2.26 5.50 -7.65
C ARG A 159 2.17 5.83 -6.16
N ASN A 160 3.28 5.71 -5.46
CA ASN A 160 3.44 5.89 -4.01
C ASN A 160 2.77 4.79 -3.17
N ALA A 161 2.17 3.76 -3.78
CA ALA A 161 1.78 2.58 -3.02
C ALA A 161 3.03 1.90 -2.46
N GLN A 162 2.95 1.52 -1.19
CA GLN A 162 4.00 0.74 -0.55
C GLN A 162 3.50 -0.69 -0.32
N GLY A 163 4.40 -1.63 -0.49
CA GLY A 163 4.20 -3.04 -0.17
C GLY A 163 5.34 -3.57 0.67
N GLU A 164 5.16 -4.78 1.17
CA GLU A 164 6.20 -5.49 1.90
C GLU A 164 6.18 -6.97 1.54
N PHE A 165 7.36 -7.54 1.40
CA PHE A 165 7.55 -8.96 1.25
C PHE A 165 7.59 -9.60 2.63
N LEU A 166 6.88 -10.71 2.80
CA LEU A 166 6.87 -11.45 4.05
C LEU A 166 7.58 -12.78 3.84
N ARG A 167 8.51 -13.06 4.76
CA ARG A 167 9.33 -14.26 4.73
C ARG A 167 8.75 -15.35 5.62
N ASP A 168 8.94 -16.59 5.22
CA ASP A 168 8.68 -17.76 6.06
C ASP A 168 9.77 -17.94 7.12
N ALA A 169 9.64 -18.98 7.94
CA ALA A 169 10.61 -19.30 9.00
C ALA A 169 12.02 -19.66 8.48
N SER A 170 12.15 -20.02 7.21
CA SER A 170 13.45 -20.28 6.54
C SER A 170 14.09 -19.03 5.96
N GLY A 171 13.40 -17.89 5.99
CA GLY A 171 13.83 -16.63 5.39
C GLY A 171 13.45 -16.46 3.93
N LYS A 172 12.73 -17.42 3.32
CA LYS A 172 12.29 -17.34 1.94
C LYS A 172 11.04 -16.46 1.83
N ILE A 173 10.98 -15.64 0.77
CA ILE A 173 9.79 -14.83 0.48
C ILE A 173 8.62 -15.73 0.12
N GLU A 174 7.55 -15.67 0.90
CA GLU A 174 6.32 -16.43 0.72
C GLU A 174 5.15 -15.55 0.28
N TRP A 175 5.12 -14.29 0.72
CA TRP A 175 3.99 -13.40 0.46
C TRP A 175 4.44 -11.99 0.07
N LEU A 176 3.58 -11.33 -0.73
CA LEU A 176 3.60 -9.89 -0.94
C LEU A 176 2.35 -9.28 -0.29
N ARG A 177 2.52 -8.33 0.60
CA ARG A 177 1.44 -7.51 1.15
C ARG A 177 1.46 -6.14 0.50
N ILE A 178 0.44 -5.80 -0.29
CA ILE A 178 0.30 -4.52 -0.97
C ILE A 178 -1.18 -4.16 -1.16
N GLY A 179 -1.52 -2.87 -1.14
CA GLY A 179 -2.91 -2.43 -1.30
C GLY A 179 -3.87 -2.96 -0.24
N GLY A 180 -3.38 -3.26 0.97
CA GLY A 180 -4.16 -3.84 2.06
C GLY A 180 -4.52 -5.31 1.85
N ARG A 181 -3.87 -6.02 0.93
CA ARG A 181 -4.10 -7.43 0.61
C ARG A 181 -2.81 -8.23 0.66
N ILE A 182 -2.95 -9.49 1.00
CA ILE A 182 -1.86 -10.48 0.99
C ILE A 182 -1.97 -11.33 -0.28
N HIS A 183 -0.85 -11.49 -0.97
CA HIS A 183 -0.71 -12.27 -2.20
C HIS A 183 0.34 -13.33 -1.96
N ARG A 184 -0.01 -14.60 -2.16
CA ARG A 184 0.91 -15.72 -1.98
C ARG A 184 1.80 -15.84 -3.21
N ARG A 185 3.07 -16.10 -3.00
CA ARG A 185 3.99 -16.44 -4.09
C ARG A 185 3.61 -17.80 -4.68
N ALA A 186 3.47 -17.86 -6.02
CA ALA A 186 3.09 -19.06 -6.76
C ALA A 186 4.26 -20.05 -6.86
#